data_9ac199d92f0327b2c49805dda4ec56db
#
_entry.id   9ac199d92f0327b2c49805dda4ec56db
#
_cell.length_a   1.000
_cell.length_b   1.000
_cell.length_c   1.000
_cell.angle_alpha   90.00
_cell.angle_beta   90.00
_cell.angle_gamma   90.00
#
_symmetry.space_group_name_H-M   'P 1'
#
loop_
_entity.id
_entity.type
_entity.pdbx_description
1 polymer ?
#
loop_
_entity_poly.entity_id
_entity_poly.type
_entity_poly.pdbx_seq_one_letter_code
_entity_poly.pdbx_strand_id
1 'polypeptide(L)'
;PDLVFFLGDYIYEYSNHGEAAHKIVRPHGSGECLDLAGYRNRYALYRTDPDLQALHAGSACVATWDDHEVQNDYANRWSQDPSIPVDTFLARRAAAYRAFYEHFPLRARHRPHGADMRIYRSFDYGQLARFYVLDGRQYRSEQPCPQANGWRGGHVVADSCRQRTDPQRTMLGWEQERWLHGGFAQSPARWNVIAQDLLVAPMRQ
;
A
#
# COMPACT_ATOMS: atom_id res chain seq x y z
N PRO A 1 8.68 -21.87 -0.17
CA PRO A 1 9.08 -21.06 0.99
C PRO A 1 8.08 -21.24 2.14
N ASP A 2 8.54 -21.08 3.39
CA ASP A 2 7.66 -21.23 4.56
C ASP A 2 6.79 -19.99 4.79
N LEU A 3 7.25 -18.82 4.33
CA LEU A 3 6.59 -17.53 4.50
C LEU A 3 6.91 -16.61 3.33
N VAL A 4 5.88 -15.95 2.81
CA VAL A 4 5.97 -14.97 1.72
C VAL A 4 5.41 -13.64 2.18
N PHE A 5 6.12 -12.56 1.91
CA PHE A 5 5.66 -11.19 2.14
C PHE A 5 5.31 -10.54 0.81
N PHE A 6 4.08 -10.07 0.69
CA PHE A 6 3.65 -9.16 -0.36
C PHE A 6 3.71 -7.74 0.21
N LEU A 7 4.64 -6.95 -0.31
CA LEU A 7 4.95 -5.61 0.22
C LEU A 7 4.33 -4.49 -0.62
N GLY A 8 3.13 -4.70 -1.12
CA GLY A 8 2.40 -3.74 -1.95
C GLY A 8 2.55 -4.01 -3.45
N ASP A 9 1.84 -3.23 -4.24
CA ASP A 9 1.76 -3.35 -5.71
C ASP A 9 1.43 -4.76 -6.19
N TYR A 10 0.58 -5.44 -5.45
CA TYR A 10 0.11 -6.78 -5.84
C TYR A 10 -0.81 -6.71 -7.05
N ILE A 11 -1.55 -5.63 -7.20
CA ILE A 11 -2.34 -5.28 -8.39
C ILE A 11 -2.01 -3.85 -8.81
N TYR A 12 -2.30 -3.52 -10.07
CA TYR A 12 -2.28 -2.15 -10.58
C TYR A 12 -3.68 -1.76 -11.04
N GLU A 13 -4.19 -0.63 -10.57
CA GLU A 13 -5.55 -0.17 -10.81
C GLU A 13 -5.79 0.37 -12.22
N TYR A 14 -4.73 0.73 -12.94
CA TYR A 14 -4.81 1.35 -14.26
C TYR A 14 -5.45 0.47 -15.32
N SER A 15 -6.02 1.12 -16.35
CA SER A 15 -6.20 0.49 -17.65
C SER A 15 -4.87 0.44 -18.41
N ASN A 16 -4.73 -0.52 -19.32
CA ASN A 16 -3.58 -0.54 -20.24
C ASN A 16 -3.83 0.30 -21.53
N HIS A 17 -4.87 1.11 -21.58
CA HIS A 17 -5.19 1.92 -22.74
C HIS A 17 -4.09 2.95 -23.03
N GLY A 18 -3.61 2.98 -24.26
CA GLY A 18 -2.56 3.90 -24.71
C GLY A 18 -1.14 3.40 -24.47
N GLU A 19 -0.93 2.29 -23.78
CA GLU A 19 0.38 1.69 -23.65
C GLU A 19 0.78 0.90 -24.90
N ALA A 20 2.09 0.93 -25.25
CA ALA A 20 2.59 0.13 -26.34
C ALA A 20 2.49 -1.36 -26.01
N ALA A 21 1.92 -2.15 -26.92
CA ALA A 21 1.62 -3.58 -26.69
C ALA A 21 2.83 -4.39 -26.18
N HIS A 22 4.04 -4.05 -26.60
CA HIS A 22 5.27 -4.73 -26.16
C HIS A 22 5.67 -4.46 -24.70
N LYS A 23 5.05 -3.46 -24.05
CA LYS A 23 5.24 -3.15 -22.62
C LYS A 23 4.21 -3.85 -21.73
N ILE A 24 3.15 -4.42 -22.32
CA ILE A 24 2.06 -5.04 -21.57
C ILE A 24 2.36 -6.53 -21.43
N VAL A 25 2.76 -6.95 -20.24
CA VAL A 25 2.93 -8.37 -19.91
C VAL A 25 1.58 -9.01 -19.57
N ARG A 26 0.73 -8.29 -18.86
CA ARG A 26 -0.62 -8.74 -18.48
C ARG A 26 -1.65 -7.69 -18.88
N PRO A 27 -2.46 -7.93 -19.92
CA PRO A 27 -3.55 -7.02 -20.29
C PRO A 27 -4.58 -6.93 -19.19
N HIS A 28 -4.96 -5.72 -18.79
CA HIS A 28 -6.00 -5.52 -17.77
C HIS A 28 -7.42 -5.72 -18.30
N GLY A 29 -7.64 -5.58 -19.60
CA GLY A 29 -8.92 -5.87 -20.28
C GLY A 29 -10.09 -4.97 -19.92
N SER A 30 -10.01 -4.21 -18.84
CA SER A 30 -11.01 -3.29 -18.33
C SER A 30 -10.43 -1.90 -18.10
N GLY A 31 -11.29 -0.93 -17.83
CA GLY A 31 -10.88 0.41 -17.41
C GLY A 31 -10.14 0.42 -16.07
N GLU A 32 -9.87 1.61 -15.59
CA GLU A 32 -9.33 1.83 -14.24
C GLU A 32 -10.29 1.32 -13.16
N CYS A 33 -9.74 0.80 -12.07
CA CYS A 33 -10.53 0.36 -10.92
C CYS A 33 -11.05 1.57 -10.13
N LEU A 34 -12.35 1.79 -10.12
CA LEU A 34 -12.98 2.91 -9.43
C LEU A 34 -13.96 2.45 -8.34
N ASP A 35 -14.42 1.21 -8.41
CA ASP A 35 -15.43 0.65 -7.53
C ASP A 35 -15.05 -0.79 -7.06
N LEU A 36 -15.87 -1.35 -6.19
CA LEU A 36 -15.64 -2.68 -5.63
C LEU A 36 -15.60 -3.78 -6.70
N ALA A 37 -16.43 -3.68 -7.72
CA ALA A 37 -16.46 -4.67 -8.80
C ALA A 37 -15.18 -4.61 -9.63
N GLY A 38 -14.68 -3.41 -9.95
CA GLY A 38 -13.43 -3.18 -10.65
C GLY A 38 -12.24 -3.76 -9.91
N TYR A 39 -12.11 -3.49 -8.60
CA TYR A 39 -11.03 -4.05 -7.79
C TYR A 39 -11.11 -5.56 -7.67
N ARG A 40 -12.29 -6.14 -7.41
CA ARG A 40 -12.47 -7.61 -7.36
C ARG A 40 -12.07 -8.27 -8.67
N ASN A 41 -12.49 -7.72 -9.80
CA ASN A 41 -12.13 -8.23 -11.12
C ASN A 41 -10.62 -8.14 -11.36
N ARG A 42 -9.96 -7.08 -10.87
CA ARG A 42 -8.52 -6.91 -11.00
C ARG A 42 -7.76 -7.96 -10.17
N TYR A 43 -8.15 -8.20 -8.92
CA TYR A 43 -7.59 -9.30 -8.11
C TYR A 43 -7.84 -10.66 -8.77
N ALA A 44 -9.05 -10.91 -9.28
CA ALA A 44 -9.36 -12.15 -9.98
C ALA A 44 -8.48 -12.36 -11.20
N LEU A 45 -8.25 -11.30 -12.00
CA LEU A 45 -7.35 -11.33 -13.15
C LEU A 45 -5.91 -11.73 -12.77
N TYR A 46 -5.34 -11.08 -11.74
CA TYR A 46 -3.98 -11.40 -11.29
C TYR A 46 -3.89 -12.84 -10.74
N ARG A 47 -4.96 -13.32 -10.08
CA ARG A 47 -5.07 -14.68 -9.55
C ARG A 47 -5.31 -15.76 -10.62
N THR A 48 -5.43 -15.42 -11.91
CA THR A 48 -5.42 -16.40 -13.00
C THR A 48 -4.03 -16.96 -13.29
N ASP A 49 -2.99 -16.33 -12.79
CA ASP A 49 -1.60 -16.78 -12.94
C ASP A 49 -1.39 -18.10 -12.15
N PRO A 50 -1.00 -19.20 -12.79
CA PRO A 50 -0.86 -20.50 -12.14
C PRO A 50 0.28 -20.55 -11.12
N ASP A 51 1.37 -19.82 -11.35
CA ASP A 51 2.51 -19.78 -10.45
C ASP A 51 2.16 -19.02 -9.18
N LEU A 52 1.40 -17.91 -9.32
CA LEU A 52 0.88 -17.15 -8.19
C LEU A 52 -0.13 -17.97 -7.39
N GLN A 53 -0.98 -18.76 -8.04
CA GLN A 53 -1.89 -19.69 -7.36
C GLN A 53 -1.11 -20.76 -6.58
N ALA A 54 -0.09 -21.36 -7.18
CA ALA A 54 0.76 -22.34 -6.52
C ALA A 54 1.49 -21.76 -5.31
N LEU A 55 1.99 -20.51 -5.42
CA LEU A 55 2.61 -19.80 -4.31
C LEU A 55 1.64 -19.63 -3.14
N HIS A 56 0.43 -19.15 -3.40
CA HIS A 56 -0.59 -18.97 -2.38
C HIS A 56 -1.08 -20.29 -1.75
N ALA A 57 -1.09 -21.37 -2.52
CA ALA A 57 -1.49 -22.68 -2.03
C ALA A 57 -0.39 -23.35 -1.18
N GLY A 58 0.87 -23.10 -1.50
CA GLY A 58 2.02 -23.76 -0.89
C GLY A 58 2.72 -23.01 0.23
N SER A 59 2.33 -21.75 0.52
CA SER A 59 3.06 -20.89 1.47
C SER A 59 2.13 -20.05 2.33
N ALA A 60 2.52 -19.84 3.59
CA ALA A 60 1.88 -18.82 4.40
C ALA A 60 2.19 -17.42 3.84
N CYS A 61 1.17 -16.58 3.74
CA CYS A 61 1.30 -15.25 3.14
C CYS A 61 1.01 -14.15 4.14
N VAL A 62 1.86 -13.14 4.14
CA VAL A 62 1.67 -11.87 4.86
C VAL A 62 1.64 -10.76 3.82
N ALA A 63 0.62 -9.91 3.87
CA ALA A 63 0.47 -8.83 2.91
C ALA A 63 0.32 -7.48 3.61
N THR A 64 0.87 -6.46 2.98
CA THR A 64 0.49 -5.06 3.12
C THR A 64 0.24 -4.50 1.72
N TRP A 65 -0.31 -3.31 1.65
CA TRP A 65 -0.47 -2.58 0.39
C TRP A 65 0.62 -1.52 0.21
N ASP A 66 0.80 -1.06 -1.02
CA ASP A 66 1.34 0.25 -1.36
C ASP A 66 0.20 1.15 -1.88
N ASP A 67 0.39 1.84 -2.96
CA ASP A 67 -0.62 2.76 -3.50
C ASP A 67 -1.53 2.11 -4.55
N HIS A 68 -1.00 1.25 -5.40
CA HIS A 68 -1.73 0.68 -6.53
C HIS A 68 -2.87 -0.28 -6.13
N GLU A 69 -2.90 -0.75 -4.90
CA GLU A 69 -4.09 -1.43 -4.37
C GLU A 69 -5.29 -0.49 -4.24
N VAL A 70 -5.06 0.84 -4.30
CA VAL A 70 -6.10 1.87 -4.28
C VAL A 70 -5.96 2.82 -5.47
N GLN A 71 -4.93 3.66 -5.49
CA GLN A 71 -4.63 4.62 -6.55
C GLN A 71 -3.19 5.10 -6.42
N ASN A 72 -2.51 5.20 -7.56
CA ASN A 72 -1.14 5.71 -7.63
C ASN A 72 -0.94 6.96 -6.77
N ASP A 73 0.14 6.95 -5.99
CA ASP A 73 0.60 8.05 -5.16
C ASP A 73 -0.44 8.66 -4.21
N TYR A 74 -1.50 7.95 -3.84
CA TYR A 74 -2.41 8.48 -2.83
C TYR A 74 -1.74 8.63 -1.46
N ALA A 75 -2.19 9.59 -0.71
CA ALA A 75 -1.76 9.81 0.67
C ALA A 75 -2.97 10.07 1.57
N ASN A 76 -3.21 9.16 2.53
CA ASN A 76 -4.34 9.25 3.45
C ASN A 76 -5.67 9.45 2.67
N ARG A 77 -6.31 10.60 2.83
CA ARG A 77 -7.59 10.98 2.22
C ARG A 77 -7.46 11.71 0.87
N TRP A 78 -6.24 11.90 0.40
CA TRP A 78 -5.97 12.66 -0.81
C TRP A 78 -5.58 11.75 -1.98
N SER A 79 -6.31 11.90 -3.06
CA SER A 79 -5.92 11.39 -4.38
C SER A 79 -4.65 12.07 -4.86
N GLN A 80 -3.89 11.42 -5.73
CA GLN A 80 -2.82 12.08 -6.49
C GLN A 80 -3.39 13.23 -7.34
N ASP A 81 -4.55 13.02 -7.94
CA ASP A 81 -5.26 14.02 -8.73
C ASP A 81 -6.02 14.99 -7.81
N PRO A 82 -5.66 16.29 -7.79
CA PRO A 82 -6.32 17.29 -6.95
C PRO A 82 -7.76 17.58 -7.36
N SER A 83 -8.16 17.21 -8.57
CA SER A 83 -9.53 17.41 -9.06
C SER A 83 -10.54 16.42 -8.46
N ILE A 84 -10.04 15.33 -7.88
CA ILE A 84 -10.90 14.31 -7.25
C ILE A 84 -11.27 14.76 -5.83
N PRO A 85 -12.57 14.99 -5.54
CA PRO A 85 -13.02 15.34 -4.20
C PRO A 85 -12.67 14.27 -3.18
N VAL A 86 -12.37 14.69 -1.95
CA VAL A 86 -11.98 13.79 -0.85
C VAL A 86 -13.02 12.68 -0.63
N ASP A 87 -14.30 13.01 -0.61
CA ASP A 87 -15.36 12.01 -0.37
C ASP A 87 -15.45 10.98 -1.50
N THR A 88 -15.25 11.40 -2.74
CA THR A 88 -15.17 10.51 -3.91
C THR A 88 -13.97 9.57 -3.78
N PHE A 89 -12.82 10.10 -3.42
CA PHE A 89 -11.63 9.27 -3.21
C PHE A 89 -11.80 8.30 -2.03
N LEU A 90 -12.39 8.74 -0.91
CA LEU A 90 -12.64 7.86 0.24
C LEU A 90 -13.63 6.74 -0.08
N ALA A 91 -14.63 6.99 -0.93
CA ALA A 91 -15.52 5.93 -1.42
C ALA A 91 -14.75 4.89 -2.26
N ARG A 92 -13.84 5.34 -3.14
CA ARG A 92 -12.93 4.48 -3.90
C ARG A 92 -12.03 3.67 -2.97
N ARG A 93 -11.40 4.31 -1.97
CA ARG A 93 -10.53 3.66 -0.98
C ARG A 93 -11.30 2.59 -0.18
N ALA A 94 -12.53 2.85 0.20
CA ALA A 94 -13.38 1.87 0.89
C ALA A 94 -13.62 0.61 0.03
N ALA A 95 -13.88 0.80 -1.26
CA ALA A 95 -14.05 -0.30 -2.21
C ALA A 95 -12.77 -1.12 -2.37
N ALA A 96 -11.63 -0.43 -2.52
CA ALA A 96 -10.30 -1.03 -2.65
C ALA A 96 -9.91 -1.85 -1.40
N TYR A 97 -10.05 -1.29 -0.21
CA TYR A 97 -9.75 -1.97 1.06
C TYR A 97 -10.65 -3.18 1.28
N ARG A 98 -11.91 -3.08 0.89
CA ARG A 98 -12.83 -4.21 0.92
C ARG A 98 -12.36 -5.34 0.01
N ALA A 99 -11.99 -5.04 -1.22
CA ALA A 99 -11.46 -6.02 -2.16
C ALA A 99 -10.15 -6.64 -1.65
N PHE A 100 -9.23 -5.83 -1.12
CA PHE A 100 -7.99 -6.32 -0.51
C PHE A 100 -8.27 -7.33 0.63
N TYR A 101 -9.16 -6.96 1.57
CA TYR A 101 -9.54 -7.84 2.67
C TYR A 101 -10.12 -9.18 2.19
N GLU A 102 -10.90 -9.18 1.11
CA GLU A 102 -11.53 -10.37 0.55
C GLU A 102 -10.53 -11.30 -0.16
N HIS A 103 -9.38 -10.78 -0.61
CA HIS A 103 -8.41 -11.53 -1.39
C HIS A 103 -7.14 -11.95 -0.62
N PHE A 104 -6.97 -11.48 0.62
CA PHE A 104 -5.83 -11.86 1.46
C PHE A 104 -6.26 -12.55 2.76
N PRO A 105 -5.44 -13.48 3.31
CA PRO A 105 -5.75 -14.22 4.52
C PRO A 105 -5.61 -13.35 5.78
N LEU A 106 -6.46 -12.36 5.91
CA LEU A 106 -6.46 -11.41 7.01
C LEU A 106 -7.44 -11.85 8.11
N ARG A 107 -7.06 -11.61 9.37
CA ARG A 107 -7.93 -11.91 10.52
C ARG A 107 -9.12 -10.96 10.56
N ALA A 108 -10.22 -11.40 11.18
CA ALA A 108 -11.45 -10.60 11.32
C ALA A 108 -11.23 -9.20 11.94
N ARG A 109 -10.25 -9.05 12.83
CA ARG A 109 -9.88 -7.76 13.43
C ARG A 109 -9.36 -6.72 12.42
N HIS A 110 -8.96 -7.16 11.22
CA HIS A 110 -8.51 -6.30 10.13
C HIS A 110 -9.61 -6.00 9.11
N ARG A 111 -10.86 -6.36 9.41
CA ARG A 111 -11.99 -6.08 8.54
C ARG A 111 -12.13 -4.56 8.35
N PRO A 112 -12.28 -4.07 7.10
CA PRO A 112 -12.44 -2.65 6.85
C PRO A 112 -13.77 -2.11 7.40
N HIS A 113 -13.74 -0.87 7.84
CA HIS A 113 -14.88 -0.07 8.27
C HIS A 113 -14.97 1.17 7.37
N GLY A 114 -15.73 1.08 6.26
CA GLY A 114 -15.72 2.10 5.23
C GLY A 114 -14.33 2.25 4.60
N ALA A 115 -13.82 3.47 4.59
CA ALA A 115 -12.51 3.79 4.05
C ALA A 115 -11.34 3.50 5.00
N ASP A 116 -11.58 2.96 6.20
CA ASP A 116 -10.54 2.71 7.20
C ASP A 116 -10.34 1.21 7.40
N MET A 117 -9.07 0.79 7.43
CA MET A 117 -8.70 -0.60 7.68
C MET A 117 -7.31 -0.66 8.34
N ARG A 118 -7.26 -1.03 9.61
CA ARG A 118 -5.99 -1.18 10.30
C ARG A 118 -5.26 -2.43 9.82
N ILE A 119 -4.26 -2.26 8.94
CA ILE A 119 -3.47 -3.37 8.41
C ILE A 119 -2.14 -3.52 9.13
N TYR A 120 -1.56 -2.46 9.69
CA TYR A 120 -0.28 -2.55 10.39
C TYR A 120 -0.39 -3.44 11.63
N ARG A 121 0.56 -4.32 11.77
CA ARG A 121 0.58 -5.36 12.80
C ARG A 121 1.98 -5.91 13.02
N SER A 122 2.18 -6.63 14.11
CA SER A 122 3.39 -7.41 14.34
C SER A 122 3.06 -8.85 14.67
N PHE A 123 4.02 -9.73 14.43
CA PHE A 123 3.99 -11.13 14.85
C PHE A 123 5.40 -11.66 15.03
N ASP A 124 5.52 -12.69 15.87
CA ASP A 124 6.79 -13.34 16.16
C ASP A 124 6.98 -14.60 15.30
N TYR A 125 8.19 -14.82 14.84
CA TYR A 125 8.64 -16.04 14.23
C TYR A 125 9.60 -16.76 15.23
N GLY A 126 8.97 -17.48 16.15
CA GLY A 126 9.67 -18.02 17.32
C GLY A 126 10.39 -16.94 18.12
N GLN A 127 11.60 -17.24 18.55
CA GLN A 127 12.49 -16.27 19.21
C GLN A 127 13.46 -15.59 18.22
N LEU A 128 13.42 -16.02 16.95
CA LEU A 128 14.36 -15.56 15.94
C LEU A 128 14.05 -14.13 15.48
N ALA A 129 12.81 -13.86 15.12
CA ALA A 129 12.44 -12.58 14.52
C ALA A 129 11.07 -12.11 14.97
N ARG A 130 10.91 -10.79 15.11
CA ARG A 130 9.63 -10.09 15.15
C ARG A 130 9.48 -9.26 13.90
N PHE A 131 8.39 -9.49 13.19
CA PHE A 131 8.03 -8.75 11.99
C PHE A 131 7.06 -7.63 12.34
N TYR A 132 7.32 -6.45 11.79
CA TYR A 132 6.45 -5.28 11.85
C TYR A 132 5.99 -4.97 10.43
N VAL A 133 4.75 -5.31 10.13
CA VAL A 133 4.11 -5.02 8.84
C VAL A 133 3.53 -3.62 8.94
N LEU A 134 3.98 -2.70 8.10
CA LEU A 134 3.58 -1.31 8.15
C LEU A 134 2.52 -0.96 7.10
N ASP A 135 1.91 0.18 7.28
CA ASP A 135 1.02 0.86 6.35
C ASP A 135 1.64 2.22 6.01
N GLY A 136 2.23 2.33 4.84
CA GLY A 136 2.91 3.53 4.37
C GLY A 136 1.97 4.56 3.72
N ARG A 137 0.67 4.27 3.57
CA ARG A 137 -0.25 5.09 2.78
C ARG A 137 -1.42 5.70 3.55
N GLN A 138 -2.14 4.91 4.34
CA GLN A 138 -3.41 5.34 4.95
C GLN A 138 -3.27 6.49 5.95
N TYR A 139 -2.12 6.59 6.62
CA TYR A 139 -1.92 7.52 7.74
C TYR A 139 -0.91 8.62 7.45
N ARG A 140 -0.29 8.60 6.27
CA ARG A 140 0.76 9.56 5.93
C ARG A 140 0.20 10.96 5.70
N SER A 141 1.03 11.96 5.94
CA SER A 141 0.73 13.33 5.55
C SER A 141 0.60 13.45 4.02
N GLU A 142 -0.21 14.38 3.55
CA GLU A 142 -0.29 14.71 2.12
C GLU A 142 1.12 14.92 1.52
N GLN A 143 1.36 14.54 0.27
CA GLN A 143 2.68 14.73 -0.34
C GLN A 143 3.08 16.21 -0.30
N PRO A 144 4.36 16.50 0.02
CA PRO A 144 4.83 17.89 0.09
C PRO A 144 5.02 18.46 -1.31
N CYS A 145 4.82 19.77 -1.45
CA CYS A 145 5.15 20.53 -2.64
C CYS A 145 4.63 19.90 -3.93
N PRO A 146 3.31 19.92 -4.15
CA PRO A 146 2.71 19.35 -5.36
C PRO A 146 3.30 19.98 -6.63
N GLN A 147 3.16 19.28 -7.75
CA GLN A 147 3.56 19.76 -9.07
C GLN A 147 2.84 21.07 -9.42
N ALA A 148 3.33 21.81 -10.43
CA ALA A 148 2.75 23.09 -10.84
C ALA A 148 1.27 22.99 -11.29
N ASN A 149 0.85 21.82 -11.79
CA ASN A 149 -0.54 21.52 -12.13
C ASN A 149 -1.38 21.07 -10.93
N GLY A 150 -0.82 21.05 -9.71
CA GLY A 150 -1.46 20.64 -8.48
C GLY A 150 -1.38 19.14 -8.18
N TRP A 151 -0.85 18.32 -9.10
CA TRP A 151 -0.70 16.87 -8.86
C TRP A 151 0.22 16.56 -7.68
N ARG A 152 -0.16 15.56 -6.90
CA ARG A 152 0.54 15.15 -5.69
C ARG A 152 1.41 13.93 -5.97
N GLY A 153 2.67 13.95 -5.53
CA GLY A 153 3.62 12.85 -5.79
C GLY A 153 4.07 12.76 -7.25
N GLY A 154 4.67 11.63 -7.61
CA GLY A 154 5.13 11.34 -8.98
C GLY A 154 6.28 12.21 -9.48
N HIS A 155 6.98 12.93 -8.60
CA HIS A 155 8.12 13.78 -8.97
C HIS A 155 9.13 13.88 -7.83
N VAL A 156 10.34 14.28 -8.20
CA VAL A 156 11.39 14.59 -7.24
C VAL A 156 11.09 15.93 -6.57
N VAL A 157 10.97 15.89 -5.25
CA VAL A 157 10.74 17.09 -4.45
C VAL A 157 12.05 17.86 -4.28
N ALA A 158 12.10 19.08 -4.80
CA ALA A 158 13.28 19.93 -4.75
C ALA A 158 13.78 20.18 -3.31
N ASP A 159 15.06 20.42 -3.14
CA ASP A 159 15.68 20.76 -1.85
C ASP A 159 15.10 22.06 -1.22
N SER A 160 14.60 22.95 -2.05
CA SER A 160 13.91 24.16 -1.61
C SER A 160 12.52 23.91 -0.98
N CYS A 161 11.97 22.70 -1.13
CA CYS A 161 10.68 22.36 -0.52
C CYS A 161 10.80 22.23 1.00
N ARG A 162 10.45 23.28 1.72
CA ARG A 162 10.49 23.30 3.20
C ARG A 162 9.50 22.29 3.83
N GLN A 163 8.40 21.99 3.15
CA GLN A 163 7.40 21.05 3.67
C GLN A 163 7.95 19.63 3.87
N ARG A 164 8.97 19.19 3.11
CA ARG A 164 9.55 17.83 3.23
C ARG A 164 10.24 17.60 4.58
N THR A 165 10.72 18.64 5.22
CA THR A 165 11.42 18.60 6.52
C THR A 165 10.59 19.16 7.68
N ASP A 166 9.32 19.42 7.44
CA ASP A 166 8.39 19.88 8.47
C ASP A 166 8.18 18.78 9.54
N PRO A 167 8.54 19.04 10.82
CA PRO A 167 8.42 18.05 11.88
C PRO A 167 6.97 17.67 12.23
N GLN A 168 5.99 18.38 11.71
CA GLN A 168 4.57 18.03 11.86
C GLN A 168 4.10 16.99 10.84
N ARG A 169 4.96 16.60 9.91
CA ARG A 169 4.64 15.60 8.89
C ARG A 169 5.09 14.21 9.33
N THR A 170 4.34 13.22 8.88
CA THR A 170 4.61 11.81 9.17
C THR A 170 4.36 10.94 7.94
N MET A 171 5.16 9.90 7.78
CA MET A 171 4.95 8.87 6.75
C MET A 171 4.04 7.75 7.23
N LEU A 172 4.01 7.47 8.51
CA LEU A 172 3.30 6.32 9.09
C LEU A 172 2.09 6.71 9.93
N GLY A 173 1.94 8.00 10.23
CA GLY A 173 1.02 8.49 11.24
C GLY A 173 1.55 8.29 12.66
N TRP A 174 1.32 9.28 13.53
CA TRP A 174 1.88 9.32 14.87
C TRP A 174 1.50 8.12 15.75
N GLU A 175 0.32 7.54 15.54
CA GLU A 175 -0.10 6.36 16.30
C GLU A 175 0.72 5.13 15.90
N GLN A 176 0.89 4.90 14.61
CA GLN A 176 1.70 3.78 14.10
C GLN A 176 3.17 3.93 14.46
N GLU A 177 3.72 5.15 14.41
CA GLU A 177 5.09 5.43 14.82
C GLU A 177 5.30 5.11 16.31
N ARG A 178 4.43 5.59 17.19
CA ARG A 178 4.51 5.25 18.63
C ARG A 178 4.39 3.75 18.87
N TRP A 179 3.49 3.08 18.16
CA TRP A 179 3.35 1.62 18.24
C TRP A 179 4.62 0.89 17.80
N LEU A 180 5.25 1.33 16.71
CA LEU A 180 6.48 0.73 16.18
C LEU A 180 7.65 0.93 17.15
N HIS A 181 7.85 2.14 17.65
CA HIS A 181 8.90 2.45 18.64
C HIS A 181 8.71 1.66 19.93
N GLY A 182 7.49 1.58 20.45
CA GLY A 182 7.18 0.76 21.62
C GLY A 182 7.42 -0.72 21.38
N GLY A 183 7.11 -1.18 20.17
CA GLY A 183 7.36 -2.56 19.75
C GLY A 183 8.84 -2.91 19.74
N PHE A 184 9.68 -2.04 19.20
CA PHE A 184 11.15 -2.24 19.22
C PHE A 184 11.71 -2.27 20.64
N ALA A 185 11.29 -1.34 21.48
CA ALA A 185 11.76 -1.26 22.87
C ALA A 185 11.41 -2.49 23.71
N GLN A 186 10.34 -3.21 23.36
CA GLN A 186 9.84 -4.37 24.09
C GLN A 186 10.10 -5.71 23.40
N SER A 187 10.75 -5.70 22.24
CA SER A 187 10.98 -6.93 21.48
C SER A 187 12.03 -7.82 22.13
N PRO A 188 11.71 -9.07 22.46
CA PRO A 188 12.69 -10.05 22.93
C PRO A 188 13.36 -10.78 21.76
N ALA A 189 12.94 -10.54 20.52
CA ALA A 189 13.42 -11.25 19.36
C ALA A 189 14.87 -10.85 19.01
N ARG A 190 15.62 -11.80 18.45
CA ARG A 190 16.99 -11.55 17.98
C ARG A 190 17.03 -10.53 16.83
N TRP A 191 16.01 -10.54 15.97
CA TRP A 191 15.88 -9.65 14.82
C TRP A 191 14.53 -8.93 14.85
N ASN A 192 14.56 -7.63 14.61
CA ASN A 192 13.39 -6.85 14.31
C ASN A 192 13.38 -6.54 12.82
N VAL A 193 12.36 -7.03 12.11
CA VAL A 193 12.24 -6.92 10.67
C VAL A 193 11.07 -6.01 10.34
N ILE A 194 11.33 -4.94 9.60
CA ILE A 194 10.29 -4.05 9.07
C ILE A 194 9.89 -4.58 7.69
N ALA A 195 8.62 -4.92 7.55
CA ALA A 195 7.98 -5.28 6.28
C ALA A 195 7.13 -4.11 5.81
N GLN A 196 7.59 -3.40 4.80
CA GLN A 196 6.98 -2.17 4.30
C GLN A 196 7.21 -2.00 2.80
N ASP A 197 6.41 -1.17 2.18
CA ASP A 197 6.25 -0.93 0.76
C ASP A 197 7.33 -0.01 0.16
N LEU A 198 7.75 1.02 0.90
CA LEU A 198 8.60 2.09 0.37
C LEU A 198 10.10 1.86 0.61
N LEU A 199 10.93 2.34 -0.30
CA LEU A 199 12.38 2.32 -0.13
C LEU A 199 12.81 3.19 1.06
N VAL A 200 13.55 2.60 2.00
CA VAL A 200 14.16 3.30 3.14
C VAL A 200 15.66 3.40 2.89
N ALA A 201 16.05 4.21 1.93
CA ALA A 201 17.45 4.51 1.65
C ALA A 201 17.58 5.88 0.95
N PRO A 202 18.71 6.57 1.10
CA PRO A 202 18.98 7.76 0.30
C PRO A 202 19.05 7.38 -1.18
N MET A 203 18.22 8.00 -2.01
CA MET A 203 18.38 7.92 -3.46
C MET A 203 19.22 9.10 -3.93
N ARG A 204 20.33 8.81 -4.63
CA ARG A 204 21.04 9.82 -5.42
C ARG A 204 20.42 9.79 -6.82
N GLN A 205 19.88 10.89 -7.23
CA GLN A 205 19.40 11.11 -8.60
C GLN A 205 20.37 12.00 -9.34
#